data_eb162733e814d8fc619be6d4760fec7c
#
_entry.id   eb162733e814d8fc619be6d4760fec7c
#
_cell.length_a   1.000
_cell.length_b   1.000
_cell.length_c   1.000
_cell.angle_alpha   90.00
_cell.angle_beta   90.00
_cell.angle_gamma   90.00
#
_symmetry.space_group_name_H-M   'P 1'
#
loop_
_entity.id
_entity.type
_entity.pdbx_description
1 polymer ?
#
loop_
_entity_poly.entity_id
_entity_poly.type
_entity_poly.pdbx_seq_one_letter_code
_entity_poly.pdbx_strand_id
1 'polypeptide(L)'
;MIPVKVLAVRHIANVSQPMAREFGAPEGYRSFALLTTDCDDATYIALDAATKAADVQVLYGRSFYAGAANASTPNAGEVIGILAARTPPDVKSGMEAALSALQRVGFEETGGVPYLAHTVASVGSFLAQEAGVALGSAVAYLIAPPLESMYAIDAALKAADVKLCKLYSPPSETNFGGGLLTGTQSACAAACAAFAAAVAEVAAKPIEG
;
A
#
# COMPACT_ATOMS: atom_id res chain seq x y z
N MET A 1 12.98 -7.52 -6.85
CA MET A 1 11.65 -6.86 -6.73
C MET A 1 10.73 -7.39 -7.81
N ILE A 2 9.53 -7.83 -7.45
CA ILE A 2 8.48 -8.29 -8.36
C ILE A 2 7.78 -7.04 -8.90
N PRO A 3 7.72 -6.84 -10.24
CA PRO A 3 7.12 -5.65 -10.81
C PRO A 3 5.61 -5.63 -10.61
N VAL A 4 5.06 -4.48 -10.23
CA VAL A 4 3.61 -4.26 -10.15
C VAL A 4 3.06 -3.96 -11.55
N LYS A 5 2.00 -4.66 -11.93
CA LYS A 5 1.33 -4.45 -13.21
C LYS A 5 0.15 -3.52 -13.05
N VAL A 6 0.22 -2.37 -13.68
CA VAL A 6 -0.92 -1.46 -13.82
C VAL A 6 -1.87 -2.03 -14.88
N LEU A 7 -3.11 -2.30 -14.49
CA LEU A 7 -4.10 -2.94 -15.35
C LEU A 7 -5.00 -1.93 -16.05
N ALA A 8 -5.41 -0.88 -15.34
CA ALA A 8 -6.19 0.19 -15.92
C ALA A 8 -6.04 1.51 -15.15
N VAL A 9 -6.08 2.62 -15.89
CA VAL A 9 -6.20 3.98 -15.35
C VAL A 9 -7.30 4.71 -16.11
N ARG A 10 -8.14 5.48 -15.42
CA ARG A 10 -9.16 6.35 -16.03
C ARG A 10 -9.26 7.66 -15.29
N HIS A 11 -9.49 8.72 -16.06
CA HIS A 11 -9.74 10.05 -15.54
C HIS A 11 -11.18 10.46 -15.84
N ILE A 12 -11.84 11.06 -14.84
CA ILE A 12 -13.17 11.66 -14.96
C ILE A 12 -13.03 13.14 -14.61
N ALA A 13 -13.01 14.00 -15.60
CA ALA A 13 -12.77 15.44 -15.42
C ALA A 13 -13.85 16.13 -14.57
N ASN A 14 -15.09 15.64 -14.64
CA ASN A 14 -16.20 16.17 -13.87
C ASN A 14 -17.16 15.03 -13.49
N VAL A 15 -16.87 14.38 -12.38
CA VAL A 15 -17.68 13.27 -11.86
C VAL A 15 -19.09 13.74 -11.51
N SER A 16 -20.08 12.87 -11.71
CA SER A 16 -21.47 13.17 -11.35
C SER A 16 -21.59 13.45 -9.85
N GLN A 17 -22.48 14.39 -9.49
CA GLN A 17 -22.65 14.77 -8.08
C GLN A 17 -23.08 13.61 -7.17
N PRO A 18 -23.98 12.69 -7.58
CA PRO A 18 -24.32 11.53 -6.77
C PRO A 18 -23.10 10.65 -6.49
N MET A 19 -22.26 10.37 -7.48
CA MET A 19 -21.06 9.57 -7.31
C MET A 19 -20.03 10.27 -6.41
N ALA A 20 -19.84 11.58 -6.56
CA ALA A 20 -18.94 12.33 -5.68
C ALA A 20 -19.38 12.27 -4.20
N ARG A 21 -20.69 12.37 -3.95
CA ARG A 21 -21.25 12.25 -2.58
C ARG A 21 -21.09 10.86 -2.01
N GLU A 22 -21.31 9.82 -2.80
CA GLU A 22 -21.20 8.42 -2.35
C GLU A 22 -19.76 8.07 -1.91
N PHE A 23 -18.76 8.60 -2.61
CA PHE A 23 -17.36 8.48 -2.22
C PHE A 23 -16.91 9.50 -1.15
N GLY A 24 -17.79 10.33 -0.63
CA GLY A 24 -17.45 11.33 0.39
C GLY A 24 -16.47 12.40 -0.11
N ALA A 25 -16.47 12.72 -1.40
CA ALA A 25 -15.59 13.74 -1.95
C ALA A 25 -15.85 15.10 -1.31
N PRO A 26 -14.81 15.84 -0.88
CA PRO A 26 -14.99 17.19 -0.35
C PRO A 26 -15.64 18.11 -1.37
N GLU A 27 -16.27 19.18 -0.88
CA GLU A 27 -16.90 20.17 -1.76
C GLU A 27 -15.89 20.74 -2.77
N GLY A 28 -16.28 20.74 -4.04
CA GLY A 28 -15.45 21.18 -5.14
C GLY A 28 -14.50 20.12 -5.72
N TYR A 29 -14.35 18.96 -5.09
CA TYR A 29 -13.52 17.86 -5.61
C TYR A 29 -14.33 17.04 -6.62
N ARG A 30 -14.26 17.45 -7.88
CA ARG A 30 -15.07 16.87 -8.97
C ARG A 30 -14.25 16.16 -10.04
N SER A 31 -12.93 16.22 -9.97
CA SER A 31 -12.02 15.52 -10.88
C SER A 31 -11.51 14.26 -10.20
N PHE A 32 -11.77 13.09 -10.79
CA PHE A 32 -11.36 11.81 -10.25
C PHE A 32 -10.37 11.12 -11.17
N ALA A 33 -9.46 10.34 -10.58
CA ALA A 33 -8.65 9.34 -11.29
C ALA A 33 -8.79 8.00 -10.60
N LEU A 34 -9.00 6.96 -11.40
CA LEU A 34 -9.19 5.58 -10.96
C LEU A 34 -8.00 4.74 -11.43
N LEU A 35 -7.52 3.87 -10.55
CA LEU A 35 -6.39 2.99 -10.77
C LEU A 35 -6.74 1.57 -10.31
N THR A 36 -6.39 0.56 -11.08
CA THR A 36 -6.36 -0.84 -10.65
C THR A 36 -5.04 -1.49 -11.03
N THR A 37 -4.51 -2.32 -10.14
CA THR A 37 -3.26 -3.06 -10.31
C THR A 37 -3.42 -4.49 -9.80
N ASP A 38 -2.38 -5.30 -9.97
CA ASP A 38 -2.27 -6.67 -9.44
C ASP A 38 -1.55 -6.74 -8.08
N CYS A 39 -1.40 -5.61 -7.38
CA CYS A 39 -0.75 -5.55 -6.07
C CYS A 39 -1.33 -4.39 -5.24
N ASP A 40 -2.06 -4.72 -4.20
CA ASP A 40 -2.76 -3.76 -3.35
C ASP A 40 -1.79 -2.95 -2.46
N ASP A 41 -0.88 -3.60 -1.74
CA ASP A 41 0.02 -2.93 -0.81
C ASP A 41 0.93 -1.91 -1.50
N ALA A 42 1.50 -2.26 -2.66
CA ALA A 42 2.26 -1.33 -3.46
C ALA A 42 1.39 -0.16 -3.96
N THR A 43 0.13 -0.42 -4.27
CA THR A 43 -0.82 0.61 -4.70
C THR A 43 -1.16 1.57 -3.56
N TYR A 44 -1.33 1.10 -2.33
CA TYR A 44 -1.54 1.98 -1.18
C TYR A 44 -0.36 2.92 -0.95
N ILE A 45 0.87 2.41 -1.06
CA ILE A 45 2.08 3.26 -0.99
C ILE A 45 2.12 4.27 -2.14
N ALA A 46 1.71 3.87 -3.35
CA ALA A 46 1.65 4.75 -4.51
C ALA A 46 0.56 5.83 -4.39
N LEU A 47 -0.62 5.48 -3.88
CA LEU A 47 -1.68 6.45 -3.58
C LEU A 47 -1.23 7.49 -2.54
N ASP A 48 -0.48 7.05 -1.52
CA ASP A 48 0.13 7.97 -0.56
C ASP A 48 1.14 8.91 -1.22
N ALA A 49 1.96 8.41 -2.14
CA ALA A 49 2.90 9.24 -2.90
C ALA A 49 2.18 10.33 -3.72
N ALA A 50 0.99 10.04 -4.25
CA ALA A 50 0.17 11.03 -4.96
C ALA A 50 -0.20 12.21 -4.06
N THR A 51 -0.56 11.95 -2.79
CA THR A 51 -0.97 13.00 -1.83
C THR A 51 0.17 13.92 -1.41
N LYS A 52 1.41 13.53 -1.67
CA LYS A 52 2.62 14.35 -1.42
C LYS A 52 3.02 15.19 -2.62
N ALA A 53 2.59 14.79 -3.82
CA ALA A 53 3.02 15.39 -5.08
C ALA A 53 2.02 16.42 -5.64
N ALA A 54 0.74 16.31 -5.26
CA ALA A 54 -0.32 17.16 -5.78
C ALA A 54 -1.41 17.39 -4.72
N ASP A 55 -2.26 18.41 -4.93
CA ASP A 55 -3.45 18.66 -4.10
C ASP A 55 -4.56 17.66 -4.43
N VAL A 56 -4.35 16.43 -4.01
CA VAL A 56 -5.28 15.32 -4.20
C VAL A 56 -5.62 14.63 -2.89
N GLN A 57 -6.78 14.01 -2.84
CA GLN A 57 -7.19 13.12 -1.76
C GLN A 57 -7.43 11.71 -2.29
N VAL A 58 -7.07 10.72 -1.50
CA VAL A 58 -7.47 9.33 -1.72
C VAL A 58 -8.87 9.17 -1.13
N LEU A 59 -9.88 9.07 -1.97
CA LEU A 59 -11.25 8.84 -1.52
C LEU A 59 -11.54 7.38 -1.24
N TYR A 60 -10.86 6.49 -1.97
CA TYR A 60 -11.11 5.07 -1.89
C TYR A 60 -9.84 4.30 -2.22
N GLY A 61 -9.50 3.35 -1.39
CA GLY A 61 -8.45 2.37 -1.61
C GLY A 61 -8.92 1.06 -0.98
N ARG A 62 -9.23 0.05 -1.79
CA ARG A 62 -9.74 -1.23 -1.31
C ARG A 62 -9.15 -2.39 -2.08
N SER A 63 -8.62 -3.33 -1.32
CA SER A 63 -8.27 -4.66 -1.82
C SER A 63 -9.51 -5.51 -1.98
N PHE A 64 -9.43 -6.48 -2.86
CA PHE A 64 -10.48 -7.47 -3.05
C PHE A 64 -9.87 -8.77 -3.59
N TYR A 65 -10.53 -9.88 -3.30
CA TYR A 65 -10.12 -11.17 -3.80
C TYR A 65 -10.75 -11.42 -5.19
N ALA A 66 -9.92 -11.49 -6.21
CA ALA A 66 -10.34 -11.71 -7.60
C ALA A 66 -10.39 -13.19 -8.00
N GLY A 67 -10.62 -14.10 -7.04
CA GLY A 67 -10.58 -15.55 -7.28
C GLY A 67 -11.79 -16.15 -7.98
N ALA A 68 -12.90 -15.40 -8.11
CA ALA A 68 -14.07 -15.89 -8.84
C ALA A 68 -13.87 -15.74 -10.35
N ALA A 69 -14.35 -16.73 -11.13
CA ALA A 69 -14.18 -16.74 -12.59
C ALA A 69 -14.74 -15.49 -13.29
N ASN A 70 -15.80 -14.88 -12.76
CA ASN A 70 -16.40 -13.67 -13.28
C ASN A 70 -15.69 -12.38 -12.82
N ALA A 71 -14.77 -12.47 -11.87
CA ALA A 71 -13.92 -11.37 -11.43
C ALA A 71 -12.52 -11.38 -12.07
N SER A 72 -12.15 -12.46 -12.75
CA SER A 72 -10.84 -12.66 -13.38
C SER A 72 -10.86 -12.19 -14.85
N THR A 73 -11.10 -10.90 -15.04
CA THR A 73 -11.01 -10.27 -16.38
C THR A 73 -9.64 -9.60 -16.56
N PRO A 74 -9.24 -9.21 -17.80
CA PRO A 74 -7.96 -8.54 -18.03
C PRO A 74 -7.75 -7.25 -17.23
N ASN A 75 -8.82 -6.60 -16.79
CA ASN A 75 -8.78 -5.37 -15.99
C ASN A 75 -9.19 -5.58 -14.52
N ALA A 76 -9.50 -6.81 -14.12
CA ALA A 76 -9.73 -7.13 -12.72
C ALA A 76 -8.36 -7.29 -12.04
N GLY A 77 -8.06 -6.39 -11.11
CA GLY A 77 -6.86 -6.46 -10.29
C GLY A 77 -7.18 -6.93 -8.88
N GLU A 78 -6.25 -6.71 -7.97
CA GLU A 78 -6.40 -7.00 -6.53
C GLU A 78 -6.83 -5.77 -5.73
N VAL A 79 -6.87 -4.60 -6.36
CA VAL A 79 -7.14 -3.32 -5.70
C VAL A 79 -7.79 -2.32 -6.65
N ILE A 80 -8.61 -1.44 -6.09
CA ILE A 80 -9.02 -0.20 -6.74
C ILE A 80 -8.61 0.99 -5.88
N GLY A 81 -7.97 1.99 -6.50
CA GLY A 81 -7.67 3.29 -5.92
C GLY A 81 -8.41 4.40 -6.63
N ILE A 82 -8.96 5.36 -5.88
CA ILE A 82 -9.64 6.55 -6.40
C ILE A 82 -9.01 7.79 -5.78
N LEU A 83 -8.36 8.59 -6.62
CA LEU A 83 -7.92 9.94 -6.28
C LEU A 83 -8.96 10.96 -6.69
N ALA A 84 -9.12 12.02 -5.90
CA ALA A 84 -9.94 13.17 -6.24
C ALA A 84 -9.16 14.47 -6.07
N ALA A 85 -9.50 15.45 -6.90
CA ALA A 85 -8.97 16.80 -6.83
C ALA A 85 -10.03 17.82 -7.25
N ARG A 86 -9.73 19.10 -7.01
CA ARG A 86 -10.57 20.22 -7.50
C ARG A 86 -10.49 20.36 -9.01
N THR A 87 -9.32 20.12 -9.60
CA THR A 87 -9.07 20.32 -11.03
C THR A 87 -8.54 19.05 -11.72
N PRO A 88 -8.83 18.87 -13.03
CA PRO A 88 -8.27 17.77 -13.80
C PRO A 88 -6.73 17.73 -13.85
N PRO A 89 -5.99 18.86 -13.95
CA PRO A 89 -4.54 18.85 -13.86
C PRO A 89 -4.01 18.29 -12.54
N ASP A 90 -4.61 18.64 -11.39
CA ASP A 90 -4.14 18.18 -10.08
C ASP A 90 -4.29 16.65 -9.95
N VAL A 91 -5.46 16.11 -10.32
CA VAL A 91 -5.68 14.67 -10.25
C VAL A 91 -4.79 13.91 -11.22
N LYS A 92 -4.47 14.50 -12.38
CA LYS A 92 -3.53 13.93 -13.34
C LYS A 92 -2.12 13.89 -12.76
N SER A 93 -1.64 14.98 -12.18
CA SER A 93 -0.33 15.05 -11.53
C SER A 93 -0.22 14.05 -10.37
N GLY A 94 -1.26 13.94 -9.54
CA GLY A 94 -1.31 12.92 -8.47
C GLY A 94 -1.23 11.49 -9.02
N MET A 95 -1.96 11.19 -10.09
CA MET A 95 -1.92 9.87 -10.72
C MET A 95 -0.55 9.58 -11.33
N GLU A 96 0.08 10.54 -12.00
CA GLU A 96 1.44 10.38 -12.55
C GLU A 96 2.46 10.09 -11.44
N ALA A 97 2.33 10.75 -10.28
CA ALA A 97 3.17 10.47 -9.11
C ALA A 97 2.94 9.06 -8.56
N ALA A 98 1.68 8.61 -8.48
CA ALA A 98 1.36 7.24 -8.09
C ALA A 98 1.97 6.22 -9.05
N LEU A 99 1.79 6.40 -10.36
CA LEU A 99 2.37 5.50 -11.36
C LEU A 99 3.89 5.47 -11.31
N SER A 100 4.54 6.61 -11.07
CA SER A 100 6.00 6.68 -10.87
C SER A 100 6.44 5.95 -9.59
N ALA A 101 5.66 6.01 -8.51
CA ALA A 101 5.95 5.29 -7.28
C ALA A 101 5.86 3.77 -7.46
N LEU A 102 4.87 3.26 -8.20
CA LEU A 102 4.71 1.83 -8.52
C LEU A 102 5.92 1.22 -9.23
N GLN A 103 6.73 2.02 -9.94
CA GLN A 103 7.96 1.54 -10.57
C GLN A 103 9.08 1.24 -9.55
N ARG A 104 8.96 1.70 -8.31
CA ARG A 104 9.98 1.62 -7.26
C ARG A 104 9.53 0.84 -6.02
N VAL A 105 8.29 0.40 -6.00
CA VAL A 105 7.68 -0.35 -4.89
C VAL A 105 7.11 -1.65 -5.42
N GLY A 106 7.38 -2.75 -4.72
CA GLY A 106 6.86 -4.05 -5.08
C GLY A 106 7.38 -5.10 -4.12
N PHE A 107 6.81 -6.28 -4.19
CA PHE A 107 7.25 -7.42 -3.39
C PHE A 107 8.65 -7.86 -3.82
N GLU A 108 9.40 -8.37 -2.86
CA GLU A 108 10.61 -9.15 -3.06
C GLU A 108 10.30 -10.63 -2.84
N GLU A 109 11.27 -11.49 -3.10
CA GLU A 109 11.12 -12.94 -2.91
C GLU A 109 12.39 -13.50 -2.28
N THR A 110 12.21 -14.43 -1.34
CA THR A 110 13.29 -15.21 -0.75
C THR A 110 12.84 -16.66 -0.58
N GLY A 111 13.57 -17.61 -1.16
CA GLY A 111 13.23 -19.04 -1.10
C GLY A 111 11.82 -19.37 -1.62
N GLY A 112 11.30 -18.62 -2.59
CA GLY A 112 9.94 -18.77 -3.11
C GLY A 112 8.86 -18.07 -2.27
N VAL A 113 9.21 -17.38 -1.19
CA VAL A 113 8.29 -16.65 -0.30
C VAL A 113 8.30 -15.18 -0.67
N PRO A 114 7.17 -14.61 -1.16
CA PRO A 114 7.06 -13.19 -1.46
C PRO A 114 6.85 -12.38 -0.18
N TYR A 115 7.46 -11.21 -0.11
CA TYR A 115 7.27 -10.25 0.99
C TYR A 115 7.45 -8.81 0.53
N LEU A 116 6.83 -7.88 1.25
CA LEU A 116 7.04 -6.45 1.13
C LEU A 116 7.65 -5.92 2.43
N ALA A 117 8.82 -5.31 2.34
CA ALA A 117 9.48 -4.61 3.45
C ALA A 117 9.93 -3.24 2.94
N HIS A 118 9.05 -2.24 3.03
CA HIS A 118 9.26 -0.94 2.41
C HIS A 118 9.27 0.19 3.45
N THR A 119 10.33 1.00 3.44
CA THR A 119 10.42 2.21 4.26
C THR A 119 9.82 3.39 3.51
N VAL A 120 8.66 3.86 3.97
CA VAL A 120 8.10 5.15 3.56
C VAL A 120 8.74 6.23 4.44
N ALA A 121 9.73 6.93 3.90
CA ALA A 121 10.53 7.90 4.68
C ALA A 121 9.70 9.08 5.22
N SER A 122 8.62 9.43 4.52
CA SER A 122 7.70 10.51 4.89
C SER A 122 6.32 10.17 4.33
N VAL A 123 5.38 9.85 5.21
CA VAL A 123 4.00 9.54 4.79
C VAL A 123 3.24 10.78 4.37
N GLY A 124 2.42 10.62 3.35
CA GLY A 124 1.39 11.56 2.94
C GLY A 124 0.12 11.41 3.78
N SER A 125 -0.97 12.02 3.33
CA SER A 125 -2.22 12.03 4.10
C SER A 125 -2.88 10.65 4.18
N PHE A 126 -2.72 9.80 3.17
CA PHE A 126 -3.35 8.50 3.13
C PHE A 126 -2.75 7.52 4.14
N LEU A 127 -1.44 7.30 4.09
CA LEU A 127 -0.78 6.39 5.03
C LEU A 127 -0.66 7.00 6.44
N ALA A 128 -0.61 8.32 6.58
CA ALA A 128 -0.67 8.96 7.91
C ALA A 128 -1.98 8.62 8.62
N GLN A 129 -3.11 8.70 7.91
CA GLN A 129 -4.43 8.31 8.44
C GLN A 129 -4.48 6.82 8.73
N GLU A 130 -4.00 5.97 7.82
CA GLU A 130 -4.01 4.51 7.95
C GLU A 130 -3.18 4.03 9.15
N ALA A 131 -2.01 4.63 9.37
CA ALA A 131 -1.11 4.31 10.47
C ALA A 131 -1.45 5.06 11.77
N GLY A 132 -2.31 6.07 11.74
CA GLY A 132 -2.60 6.91 12.91
C GLY A 132 -1.41 7.75 13.37
N VAL A 133 -0.58 8.25 12.44
CA VAL A 133 0.62 9.04 12.72
C VAL A 133 0.52 10.45 12.12
N ALA A 134 1.41 11.35 12.52
CA ALA A 134 1.48 12.69 11.94
C ALA A 134 1.95 12.64 10.47
N LEU A 135 1.50 13.59 9.66
CA LEU A 135 2.03 13.81 8.31
C LEU A 135 3.56 13.93 8.35
N GLY A 136 4.23 13.32 7.39
CA GLY A 136 5.68 13.35 7.31
C GLY A 136 6.42 12.37 8.21
N SER A 137 5.73 11.61 9.07
CA SER A 137 6.34 10.52 9.84
C SER A 137 6.93 9.45 8.92
N ALA A 138 7.97 8.77 9.38
CA ALA A 138 8.45 7.57 8.70
C ALA A 138 7.65 6.34 9.13
N VAL A 139 7.40 5.45 8.17
CA VAL A 139 6.67 4.20 8.40
C VAL A 139 7.40 3.05 7.70
N ALA A 140 7.55 1.91 8.38
CA ALA A 140 7.88 0.64 7.78
C ALA A 140 6.56 -0.07 7.42
N TYR A 141 6.38 -0.37 6.13
CA TYR A 141 5.24 -1.12 5.60
C TYR A 141 5.70 -2.57 5.34
N LEU A 142 5.15 -3.51 6.09
CA LEU A 142 5.66 -4.87 6.21
C LEU A 142 4.53 -5.88 5.92
N ILE A 143 4.69 -6.69 4.88
CA ILE A 143 3.69 -7.70 4.47
C ILE A 143 4.42 -8.99 4.06
N ALA A 144 3.87 -10.12 4.45
CA ALA A 144 4.34 -11.45 4.07
C ALA A 144 3.19 -12.48 4.20
N PRO A 145 3.37 -13.75 3.76
CA PRO A 145 2.40 -14.79 4.03
C PRO A 145 2.10 -14.95 5.53
N PRO A 146 0.99 -15.61 5.90
CA PRO A 146 0.41 -15.52 7.25
C PRO A 146 1.35 -15.84 8.40
N LEU A 147 2.08 -16.95 8.34
CA LEU A 147 2.99 -17.35 9.42
C LEU A 147 4.23 -16.46 9.42
N GLU A 148 4.84 -16.28 8.27
CA GLU A 148 6.04 -15.46 8.07
C GLU A 148 5.83 -14.03 8.55
N SER A 149 4.68 -13.44 8.23
CA SER A 149 4.36 -12.07 8.64
C SER A 149 4.31 -11.91 10.15
N MET A 150 3.67 -12.84 10.87
CA MET A 150 3.55 -12.75 12.34
C MET A 150 4.90 -12.94 13.03
N TYR A 151 5.70 -13.92 12.58
CA TYR A 151 7.05 -14.15 13.07
C TYR A 151 7.96 -12.93 12.80
N ALA A 152 7.92 -12.42 11.57
CA ALA A 152 8.80 -11.33 11.14
C ALA A 152 8.40 -9.96 11.73
N ILE A 153 7.12 -9.69 12.03
CA ILE A 153 6.71 -8.48 12.74
C ILE A 153 7.31 -8.45 14.16
N ASP A 154 7.30 -9.57 14.88
CA ASP A 154 7.90 -9.66 16.21
C ASP A 154 9.43 -9.42 16.13
N ALA A 155 10.10 -10.02 15.14
CA ALA A 155 11.52 -9.80 14.91
C ALA A 155 11.83 -8.31 14.59
N ALA A 156 11.02 -7.65 13.76
CA ALA A 156 11.17 -6.23 13.43
C ALA A 156 11.02 -5.32 14.65
N LEU A 157 10.01 -5.59 15.50
CA LEU A 157 9.75 -4.85 16.73
C LEU A 157 10.88 -5.01 17.78
N LYS A 158 11.55 -6.15 17.79
CA LYS A 158 12.69 -6.42 18.71
C LYS A 158 14.01 -5.83 18.21
N ALA A 159 14.16 -5.67 16.88
CA ALA A 159 15.41 -5.26 16.26
C ALA A 159 15.60 -3.74 16.18
N ALA A 160 14.54 -2.94 16.29
CA ALA A 160 14.58 -1.50 16.06
C ALA A 160 13.66 -0.73 17.04
N ASP A 161 14.02 0.53 17.30
CA ASP A 161 13.18 1.43 18.11
C ASP A 161 12.01 1.96 17.28
N VAL A 162 11.04 1.10 17.08
CA VAL A 162 9.80 1.36 16.33
C VAL A 162 8.57 1.00 17.16
N LYS A 163 7.43 1.59 16.83
CA LYS A 163 6.13 1.32 17.46
C LYS A 163 5.20 0.70 16.46
N LEU A 164 4.45 -0.32 16.86
CA LEU A 164 3.37 -0.89 16.07
C LEU A 164 2.22 0.11 15.98
N CYS A 165 1.91 0.55 14.76
CA CYS A 165 0.78 1.42 14.46
C CYS A 165 -0.46 0.61 14.12
N LYS A 166 -0.31 -0.38 13.24
CA LYS A 166 -1.39 -1.24 12.80
C LYS A 166 -0.88 -2.64 12.54
N LEU A 167 -1.63 -3.64 13.00
CA LEU A 167 -1.39 -5.04 12.69
C LEU A 167 -2.49 -5.51 11.71
N TYR A 168 -2.07 -6.07 10.60
CA TYR A 168 -2.93 -6.78 9.67
C TYR A 168 -2.86 -8.26 9.98
N SER A 169 -3.74 -8.71 10.89
CA SER A 169 -3.80 -10.12 11.29
C SER A 169 -4.33 -10.97 10.13
N PRO A 170 -3.70 -12.11 9.82
CA PRO A 170 -4.22 -13.01 8.80
C PRO A 170 -5.56 -13.65 9.24
N PRO A 171 -6.48 -13.94 8.31
CA PRO A 171 -6.40 -13.59 6.89
C PRO A 171 -6.75 -12.11 6.64
N SER A 172 -5.97 -11.44 5.80
CA SER A 172 -6.37 -10.17 5.20
C SER A 172 -7.23 -10.41 3.95
N GLU A 173 -7.58 -9.36 3.21
CA GLU A 173 -8.31 -9.50 1.94
C GLU A 173 -7.53 -10.32 0.89
N THR A 174 -6.19 -10.33 0.96
CA THR A 174 -5.30 -11.07 0.04
C THR A 174 -4.65 -12.31 0.64
N ASN A 175 -5.07 -12.74 1.81
CA ASN A 175 -4.49 -13.85 2.57
C ASN A 175 -3.05 -13.66 3.07
N PHE A 176 -2.48 -12.48 2.96
CA PHE A 176 -1.24 -12.10 3.62
C PHE A 176 -1.53 -11.46 4.99
N GLY A 177 -0.49 -11.20 5.74
CA GLY A 177 -0.55 -10.45 6.99
C GLY A 177 0.64 -9.50 7.09
N GLY A 178 0.68 -8.71 8.15
CA GLY A 178 1.79 -7.78 8.35
C GLY A 178 1.42 -6.59 9.22
N GLY A 179 2.01 -5.42 8.94
CA GLY A 179 1.70 -4.24 9.73
C GLY A 179 2.45 -2.99 9.31
N LEU A 180 2.07 -1.91 9.96
CA LEU A 180 2.69 -0.61 9.87
C LEU A 180 3.42 -0.31 11.18
N LEU A 181 4.72 -0.02 11.10
CA LEU A 181 5.53 0.40 12.25
C LEU A 181 6.01 1.84 12.01
N THR A 182 6.11 2.64 13.06
CA THR A 182 6.65 4.01 12.98
C THR A 182 7.82 4.20 13.93
N GLY A 183 8.74 5.07 13.54
CA GLY A 183 9.94 5.45 14.28
C GLY A 183 10.72 6.50 13.51
N THR A 184 12.02 6.63 13.77
CA THR A 184 12.89 7.38 12.87
C THR A 184 13.01 6.65 11.52
N GLN A 185 13.39 7.38 10.46
CA GLN A 185 13.59 6.74 9.15
C GLN A 185 14.61 5.59 9.22
N SER A 186 15.69 5.75 9.98
CA SER A 186 16.70 4.70 10.17
C SER A 186 16.16 3.51 10.97
N ALA A 187 15.33 3.75 11.98
CA ALA A 187 14.68 2.68 12.73
C ALA A 187 13.69 1.90 11.86
N CYS A 188 12.89 2.58 11.04
CA CYS A 188 12.00 1.94 10.07
C CYS A 188 12.78 1.10 9.05
N ALA A 189 13.92 1.60 8.55
CA ALA A 189 14.77 0.83 7.65
C ALA A 189 15.38 -0.40 8.33
N ALA A 190 15.81 -0.29 9.58
CA ALA A 190 16.30 -1.42 10.37
C ALA A 190 15.19 -2.47 10.62
N ALA A 191 13.97 -2.01 10.92
CA ALA A 191 12.80 -2.88 11.06
C ALA A 191 12.48 -3.64 9.75
N CYS A 192 12.53 -2.95 8.59
CA CYS A 192 12.37 -3.59 7.28
C CYS A 192 13.44 -4.68 7.03
N ALA A 193 14.70 -4.38 7.35
CA ALA A 193 15.80 -5.37 7.19
C ALA A 193 15.61 -6.59 8.10
N ALA A 194 15.22 -6.39 9.37
CA ALA A 194 14.95 -7.47 10.30
C ALA A 194 13.75 -8.32 9.88
N PHE A 195 12.68 -7.68 9.38
CA PHE A 195 11.52 -8.37 8.83
C PHE A 195 11.92 -9.27 7.64
N ALA A 196 12.65 -8.74 6.68
CA ALA A 196 13.11 -9.49 5.51
C ALA A 196 14.01 -10.68 5.91
N ALA A 197 14.90 -10.49 6.88
CA ALA A 197 15.76 -11.56 7.41
C ALA A 197 14.95 -12.67 8.08
N ALA A 198 13.93 -12.33 8.86
CA ALA A 198 13.05 -13.28 9.52
C ALA A 198 12.19 -14.07 8.52
N VAL A 199 11.68 -13.43 7.47
CA VAL A 199 10.98 -14.13 6.37
C VAL A 199 11.94 -15.12 5.70
N ALA A 200 13.19 -14.72 5.44
CA ALA A 200 14.19 -15.60 4.84
C ALA A 200 14.54 -16.78 5.75
N GLU A 201 14.58 -16.60 7.07
CA GLU A 201 14.78 -17.66 8.05
C GLU A 201 13.69 -18.72 7.98
N VAL A 202 12.41 -18.29 8.01
CA VAL A 202 11.27 -19.20 7.88
C VAL A 202 11.27 -19.91 6.51
N ALA A 203 11.56 -19.19 5.43
CA ALA A 203 11.64 -19.78 4.09
C ALA A 203 12.75 -20.87 4.01
N ALA A 204 13.89 -20.68 4.69
CA ALA A 204 14.98 -21.64 4.70
C ALA A 204 14.70 -22.84 5.62
N LYS A 205 13.95 -22.65 6.72
CA LYS A 205 13.62 -23.70 7.70
C LYS A 205 12.15 -23.56 8.14
N PRO A 206 11.21 -24.01 7.33
CA PRO A 206 9.79 -23.82 7.61
C PRO A 206 9.26 -24.64 8.80
N ILE A 207 10.03 -25.63 9.26
CA ILE A 207 9.71 -26.47 10.42
C ILE A 207 10.89 -26.42 11.36
N GLU A 208 10.68 -25.85 12.55
CA GLU A 208 11.63 -25.99 13.66
C GLU A 208 11.42 -27.35 14.34
N GLY A 209 12.49 -28.13 14.46
CA GLY A 209 12.51 -29.43 15.12
C GLY A 209 12.95 -29.33 16.57
#